data_86c83d4e8cafe7ff2d85eddc69204d84
#
_entry.id   86c83d4e8cafe7ff2d85eddc69204d84
#
_cell.length_a   1.000
_cell.length_b   1.000
_cell.length_c   1.000
_cell.angle_alpha   90.00
_cell.angle_beta   90.00
_cell.angle_gamma   90.00
#
_symmetry.space_group_name_H-M   'P 1'
#
loop_
_entity.id
_entity.type
_entity.pdbx_description
1 polymer ?
#
loop_
_entity_poly.entity_id
_entity_poly.type
_entity_poly.pdbx_seq_one_letter_code
_entity_poly.pdbx_strand_id
1 'polypeptide(L)'
;FLDSGRSCIKILCQLIKNKEILAPAFSCFSVIYGFTEGVKPVFYAVNDDFSIDFEDLESKITINTAAIYITNYFGHFLSDEDAEKINKIKKEYNLIVIEDNTQSLFSGELKVGDYALSSIRKWFPVPDGGVIYSDNSLSTIDLRGLVKDSKQCDKLYPQILKAMVVKDMLDYPVSKIADLFAQVEEQLNNYADNGEIFLMNDFTNFI
;
A
#
# COMPACT_ATOMS: atom_id res chain seq x y z
N PHE A 1 -1.77 -2.76 -12.68
CA PHE A 1 -2.20 -1.46 -12.16
C PHE A 1 -3.63 -1.55 -11.64
N LEU A 2 -3.89 -0.99 -10.46
CA LEU A 2 -5.17 -0.97 -9.77
C LEU A 2 -5.53 0.47 -9.40
N ASP A 3 -6.76 0.69 -8.92
CA ASP A 3 -7.25 2.02 -8.54
C ASP A 3 -6.54 2.61 -7.31
N SER A 4 -5.98 1.78 -6.42
CA SER A 4 -5.37 2.28 -5.19
C SER A 4 -4.34 1.33 -4.57
N GLY A 5 -3.48 1.85 -3.69
CA GLY A 5 -2.59 1.03 -2.87
C GLY A 5 -3.36 0.05 -1.97
N ARG A 6 -4.56 0.41 -1.49
CA ARG A 6 -5.43 -0.52 -0.74
C ARG A 6 -5.84 -1.73 -1.57
N SER A 7 -6.20 -1.51 -2.83
CA SER A 7 -6.51 -2.60 -3.76
C SER A 7 -5.31 -3.49 -4.00
N CYS A 8 -4.11 -2.91 -4.05
CA CYS A 8 -2.87 -3.70 -4.11
C CYS A 8 -2.70 -4.60 -2.87
N ILE A 9 -2.92 -4.05 -1.67
CA ILE A 9 -2.86 -4.84 -0.43
C ILE A 9 -3.90 -5.96 -0.46
N LYS A 10 -5.15 -5.67 -0.83
CA LYS A 10 -6.22 -6.67 -0.94
C LYS A 10 -5.87 -7.82 -1.89
N ILE A 11 -5.25 -7.52 -3.02
CA ILE A 11 -4.78 -8.52 -3.97
C ILE A 11 -3.67 -9.38 -3.35
N LEU A 12 -2.66 -8.76 -2.73
CA LEU A 12 -1.56 -9.51 -2.10
C LEU A 12 -2.03 -10.35 -0.92
N CYS A 13 -3.08 -9.93 -0.21
CA CYS A 13 -3.71 -10.75 0.82
C CYS A 13 -4.28 -12.08 0.32
N GLN A 14 -4.59 -12.22 -0.99
CA GLN A 14 -5.03 -13.50 -1.54
C GLN A 14 -3.93 -14.58 -1.46
N LEU A 15 -2.66 -14.19 -1.45
CA LEU A 15 -1.52 -15.11 -1.33
C LEU A 15 -1.40 -15.75 0.06
N ILE A 16 -1.97 -15.09 1.08
CA ILE A 16 -1.82 -15.45 2.50
C ILE A 16 -3.17 -15.65 3.19
N LYS A 17 -4.19 -16.04 2.43
CA LYS A 17 -5.55 -16.21 2.94
C LYS A 17 -5.60 -17.17 4.14
N ASN A 18 -6.37 -16.78 5.17
CA ASN A 18 -6.54 -17.50 6.45
C ASN A 18 -5.24 -17.60 7.30
N LYS A 19 -4.33 -16.66 7.11
CA LYS A 19 -3.05 -16.58 7.83
C LYS A 19 -2.85 -15.24 8.50
N GLU A 20 -1.75 -15.10 9.23
CA GLU A 20 -1.33 -13.86 9.86
C GLU A 20 -0.31 -13.13 8.97
N ILE A 21 -0.38 -11.80 8.98
CA ILE A 21 0.60 -10.90 8.40
C ILE A 21 1.19 -10.02 9.50
N LEU A 22 2.50 -10.03 9.65
CA LEU A 22 3.19 -9.07 10.53
C LEU A 22 3.26 -7.73 9.81
N ALA A 23 2.77 -6.67 10.44
CA ALA A 23 2.74 -5.32 9.88
C ALA A 23 3.26 -4.32 10.91
N PRO A 24 3.89 -3.19 10.51
CA PRO A 24 4.38 -2.22 11.46
C PRO A 24 3.23 -1.54 12.20
N ALA A 25 3.40 -1.35 13.52
CA ALA A 25 2.40 -0.65 14.35
C ALA A 25 2.23 0.82 13.94
N PHE A 26 3.28 1.43 13.38
CA PHE A 26 3.22 2.76 12.81
C PHE A 26 2.69 2.69 11.36
N SER A 27 1.39 2.52 11.23
CA SER A 27 0.70 2.40 9.93
C SER A 27 -0.52 3.32 9.85
N CYS A 28 -0.79 3.86 8.68
CA CYS A 28 -2.02 4.60 8.46
C CYS A 28 -3.22 3.64 8.33
N PHE A 29 -4.41 4.15 8.63
CA PHE A 29 -5.65 3.37 8.50
C PHE A 29 -5.86 2.77 7.10
N SER A 30 -5.39 3.45 6.05
CA SER A 30 -5.48 2.94 4.67
C SER A 30 -4.76 1.61 4.46
N VAL A 31 -3.66 1.35 5.18
CA VAL A 31 -2.95 0.06 5.16
C VAL A 31 -3.78 -0.98 5.89
N ILE A 32 -4.27 -0.64 7.09
CA ILE A 32 -5.07 -1.56 7.94
C ILE A 32 -6.34 -1.99 7.19
N TYR A 33 -7.06 -1.06 6.58
CA TYR A 33 -8.24 -1.35 5.75
C TYR A 33 -7.93 -2.10 4.45
N GLY A 34 -6.66 -2.15 4.05
CA GLY A 34 -6.22 -2.97 2.92
C GLY A 34 -6.22 -4.47 3.24
N PHE A 35 -6.04 -4.85 4.51
CA PHE A 35 -6.08 -6.24 4.90
C PHE A 35 -7.51 -6.79 4.82
N THR A 36 -7.69 -7.83 4.05
CA THR A 36 -9.01 -8.43 3.77
C THR A 36 -9.46 -9.36 4.89
N GLU A 37 -10.75 -9.67 4.92
CA GLU A 37 -11.27 -10.75 5.77
C GLU A 37 -10.51 -12.06 5.52
N GLY A 38 -10.17 -12.73 6.61
CA GLY A 38 -9.38 -13.95 6.58
C GLY A 38 -7.86 -13.75 6.62
N VAL A 39 -7.37 -12.51 6.61
CA VAL A 39 -5.98 -12.17 6.93
C VAL A 39 -5.97 -11.40 8.25
N LYS A 40 -5.23 -11.90 9.22
CA LYS A 40 -5.13 -11.29 10.54
C LYS A 40 -3.83 -10.48 10.65
N PRO A 41 -3.89 -9.14 10.72
CA PRO A 41 -2.70 -8.34 10.99
C PRO A 41 -2.26 -8.52 12.45
N VAL A 42 -0.96 -8.70 12.65
CA VAL A 42 -0.27 -8.70 13.94
C VAL A 42 0.78 -7.62 13.85
N PHE A 43 0.71 -6.64 14.76
CA PHE A 43 1.53 -5.45 14.65
C PHE A 43 2.83 -5.59 15.42
N TYR A 44 3.97 -5.35 14.75
CA TYR A 44 5.28 -5.25 15.38
C TYR A 44 5.68 -3.79 15.63
N ALA A 45 6.51 -3.56 16.62
CA ALA A 45 6.98 -2.24 17.00
C ALA A 45 7.96 -1.65 15.96
N VAL A 46 7.91 -0.33 15.83
CA VAL A 46 8.82 0.48 15.01
C VAL A 46 9.57 1.40 15.96
N ASN A 47 10.90 1.47 15.84
CA ASN A 47 11.76 2.33 16.64
C ASN A 47 11.54 3.82 16.31
N ASP A 48 12.06 4.71 17.15
CA ASP A 48 11.94 6.17 16.97
C ASP A 48 12.60 6.68 15.69
N ASP A 49 13.55 5.94 15.12
CA ASP A 49 14.22 6.20 13.85
C ASP A 49 13.53 5.54 12.64
N PHE A 50 12.35 4.96 12.84
CA PHE A 50 11.57 4.21 11.86
C PHE A 50 12.16 2.86 11.44
N SER A 51 13.22 2.39 12.06
CA SER A 51 13.72 1.03 11.86
C SER A 51 12.80 -0.02 12.50
N ILE A 52 12.96 -1.27 12.08
CA ILE A 52 12.20 -2.40 12.62
C ILE A 52 12.73 -2.77 14.00
N ASP A 53 11.85 -2.90 14.99
CA ASP A 53 12.17 -3.61 16.22
C ASP A 53 12.15 -5.11 15.95
N PHE A 54 13.34 -5.67 15.69
CA PHE A 54 13.47 -7.08 15.34
C PHE A 54 13.15 -8.04 16.50
N GLU A 55 13.42 -7.65 17.73
CA GLU A 55 13.08 -8.46 18.90
C GLU A 55 11.56 -8.60 19.01
N ASP A 56 10.85 -7.51 18.90
CA ASP A 56 9.39 -7.52 18.91
C ASP A 56 8.81 -8.24 17.69
N LEU A 57 9.36 -8.02 16.48
CA LEU A 57 8.92 -8.69 15.27
C LEU A 57 9.05 -10.22 15.37
N GLU A 58 10.24 -10.71 15.77
CA GLU A 58 10.51 -12.14 15.89
C GLU A 58 9.65 -12.78 16.98
N SER A 59 9.41 -12.09 18.10
CA SER A 59 8.54 -12.56 19.18
C SER A 59 7.10 -12.83 18.76
N LYS A 60 6.66 -12.21 17.68
CA LYS A 60 5.29 -12.29 17.14
C LYS A 60 5.12 -13.32 16.02
N ILE A 61 6.21 -13.96 15.60
CA ILE A 61 6.13 -15.02 14.58
C ILE A 61 5.47 -16.26 15.21
N THR A 62 4.44 -16.76 14.54
CA THR A 62 3.73 -17.99 14.93
C THR A 62 3.66 -18.96 13.76
N ILE A 63 3.18 -20.17 13.99
CA ILE A 63 2.90 -21.16 12.94
C ILE A 63 1.87 -20.65 11.90
N ASN A 64 1.08 -19.66 12.28
CA ASN A 64 0.07 -19.05 11.41
C ASN A 64 0.62 -17.85 10.61
N THR A 65 1.79 -17.35 10.94
CA THR A 65 2.43 -16.24 10.21
C THR A 65 2.79 -16.70 8.80
N ALA A 66 2.39 -15.94 7.80
CA ALA A 66 2.68 -16.22 6.40
C ALA A 66 3.41 -15.08 5.68
N ALA A 67 3.33 -13.86 6.20
CA ALA A 67 3.97 -12.73 5.56
C ALA A 67 4.45 -11.67 6.56
N ILE A 68 5.43 -10.89 6.11
CA ILE A 68 5.88 -9.64 6.73
C ILE A 68 5.57 -8.50 5.75
N TYR A 69 4.87 -7.48 6.24
CA TYR A 69 4.63 -6.22 5.54
C TYR A 69 5.57 -5.18 6.09
N ILE A 70 6.35 -4.56 5.22
CA ILE A 70 7.37 -3.55 5.56
C ILE A 70 6.97 -2.24 4.90
N THR A 71 7.00 -1.14 5.63
CA THR A 71 6.80 0.20 5.08
C THR A 71 8.15 0.91 4.97
N ASN A 72 8.51 1.31 3.75
CA ASN A 72 9.69 2.13 3.49
C ASN A 72 9.33 3.61 3.72
N TYR A 73 9.49 4.07 4.97
CA TYR A 73 9.05 5.39 5.40
C TYR A 73 9.88 6.52 4.79
N PHE A 74 9.21 7.57 4.32
CA PHE A 74 9.79 8.87 3.96
C PHE A 74 10.96 8.81 2.96
N GLY A 75 10.99 7.80 2.10
CA GLY A 75 12.07 7.62 1.13
C GLY A 75 13.26 6.81 1.65
N HIS A 76 13.20 6.29 2.88
CA HIS A 76 14.21 5.43 3.46
C HIS A 76 13.86 3.96 3.25
N PHE A 77 14.82 3.22 2.73
CA PHE A 77 14.75 1.75 2.65
C PHE A 77 15.48 1.12 3.83
N LEU A 78 15.24 -0.16 4.03
CA LEU A 78 16.02 -0.95 4.99
C LEU A 78 17.52 -0.75 4.78
N SER A 79 18.28 -0.69 5.87
CA SER A 79 19.73 -0.82 5.83
C SER A 79 20.12 -2.20 5.27
N ASP A 80 21.34 -2.36 4.79
CA ASP A 80 21.81 -3.66 4.30
C ASP A 80 21.81 -4.70 5.43
N GLU A 81 22.14 -4.30 6.66
CA GLU A 81 22.09 -5.15 7.85
C GLU A 81 20.65 -5.62 8.14
N ASP A 82 19.66 -4.72 8.11
CA ASP A 82 18.27 -5.06 8.35
C ASP A 82 17.69 -5.92 7.23
N ALA A 83 18.11 -5.66 5.99
CA ALA A 83 17.75 -6.49 4.84
C ALA A 83 18.27 -7.93 4.99
N GLU A 84 19.49 -8.11 5.48
CA GLU A 84 20.03 -9.44 5.79
C GLU A 84 19.25 -10.15 6.89
N LYS A 85 18.86 -9.44 7.97
CA LYS A 85 18.03 -9.99 9.05
C LYS A 85 16.66 -10.44 8.53
N ILE A 86 15.99 -9.61 7.74
CA ILE A 86 14.69 -9.96 7.13
C ILE A 86 14.84 -11.18 6.21
N ASN A 87 15.88 -11.23 5.38
CA ASN A 87 16.14 -12.38 4.50
C ASN A 87 16.38 -13.67 5.27
N LYS A 88 17.03 -13.60 6.44
CA LYS A 88 17.21 -14.74 7.34
C LYS A 88 15.86 -15.21 7.90
N ILE A 89 15.09 -14.32 8.48
CA ILE A 89 13.76 -14.61 9.05
C ILE A 89 12.84 -15.18 7.96
N LYS A 90 12.80 -14.54 6.79
CA LYS A 90 12.03 -14.99 5.63
C LYS A 90 12.32 -16.45 5.27
N LYS A 91 13.60 -16.82 5.22
CA LYS A 91 14.02 -18.20 4.91
C LYS A 91 13.71 -19.19 6.01
N GLU A 92 13.97 -18.80 7.26
CA GLU A 92 13.79 -19.65 8.43
C GLU A 92 12.32 -20.04 8.61
N TYR A 93 11.42 -19.08 8.46
CA TYR A 93 9.98 -19.29 8.68
C TYR A 93 9.18 -19.46 7.39
N ASN A 94 9.84 -19.47 6.23
CA ASN A 94 9.20 -19.56 4.90
C ASN A 94 8.10 -18.51 4.69
N LEU A 95 8.42 -17.25 4.94
CA LEU A 95 7.49 -16.12 4.87
C LEU A 95 7.58 -15.39 3.51
N ILE A 96 6.48 -14.77 3.11
CA ILE A 96 6.44 -13.79 2.03
C ILE A 96 6.76 -12.41 2.60
N VAL A 97 7.57 -11.62 1.90
CA VAL A 97 7.83 -10.23 2.26
C VAL A 97 7.16 -9.30 1.25
N ILE A 98 6.39 -8.35 1.77
CA ILE A 98 5.71 -7.30 1.00
C ILE A 98 6.28 -5.94 1.41
N GLU A 99 6.86 -5.20 0.46
CA GLU A 99 7.35 -3.84 0.68
C GLU A 99 6.31 -2.81 0.21
N ASP A 100 5.91 -1.91 1.12
CA ASP A 100 5.10 -0.74 0.79
C ASP A 100 6.02 0.45 0.48
N ASN A 101 6.15 0.74 -0.81
CA ASN A 101 6.93 1.84 -1.35
C ASN A 101 6.07 3.08 -1.66
N THR A 102 4.90 3.20 -1.03
CA THR A 102 4.02 4.36 -1.24
C THR A 102 4.71 5.69 -0.88
N GLN A 103 5.64 5.67 0.07
CA GLN A 103 6.43 6.85 0.45
C GLN A 103 7.84 6.87 -0.16
N SER A 104 8.18 5.88 -1.01
CA SER A 104 9.55 5.64 -1.47
C SER A 104 9.64 5.22 -2.94
N LEU A 105 8.59 5.49 -3.75
CA LEU A 105 8.47 4.98 -5.12
C LEU A 105 9.69 5.24 -6.00
N PHE A 106 10.38 6.36 -5.81
CA PHE A 106 11.54 6.78 -6.61
C PHE A 106 12.86 6.72 -5.85
N SER A 107 12.90 6.18 -4.63
CA SER A 107 14.08 6.26 -3.77
C SER A 107 15.07 5.11 -3.95
N GLY A 108 14.71 4.03 -4.63
CA GLY A 108 15.60 2.88 -4.84
C GLY A 108 14.90 1.64 -5.35
N GLU A 109 15.64 0.54 -5.37
CA GLU A 109 15.19 -0.78 -5.78
C GLU A 109 14.64 -1.58 -4.58
N LEU A 110 13.92 -2.66 -4.88
CA LEU A 110 13.50 -3.62 -3.87
C LEU A 110 14.69 -4.19 -3.12
N LYS A 111 14.60 -4.25 -1.81
CA LYS A 111 15.69 -4.80 -0.98
C LYS A 111 15.45 -6.27 -0.63
N VAL A 112 14.25 -6.62 -0.18
CA VAL A 112 13.94 -7.95 0.38
C VAL A 112 12.58 -8.48 -0.06
N GLY A 113 11.72 -7.62 -0.61
CA GLY A 113 10.33 -7.94 -0.94
C GLY A 113 10.21 -8.99 -2.04
N ASP A 114 9.36 -9.97 -1.83
CA ASP A 114 8.88 -10.82 -2.93
C ASP A 114 7.92 -10.03 -3.82
N TYR A 115 7.19 -9.12 -3.20
CA TYR A 115 6.28 -8.19 -3.84
C TYR A 115 6.48 -6.81 -3.25
N ALA A 116 6.30 -5.80 -4.09
CA ALA A 116 6.14 -4.43 -3.62
C ALA A 116 4.87 -3.81 -4.15
N LEU A 117 4.40 -2.80 -3.45
CA LEU A 117 3.29 -1.97 -3.88
C LEU A 117 3.60 -0.49 -3.71
N SER A 118 2.88 0.34 -4.46
CA SER A 118 2.88 1.78 -4.23
C SER A 118 1.54 2.39 -4.64
N SER A 119 1.22 3.54 -4.03
CA SER A 119 0.09 4.38 -4.42
C SER A 119 0.57 5.53 -5.31
N ILE A 120 0.28 5.44 -6.60
CA ILE A 120 0.75 6.39 -7.63
C ILE A 120 0.24 7.81 -7.37
N ARG A 121 -1.00 7.95 -6.89
CA ARG A 121 -1.61 9.26 -6.59
C ARG A 121 -0.93 10.05 -5.45
N LYS A 122 -0.01 9.43 -4.71
CA LYS A 122 0.80 10.14 -3.72
C LYS A 122 1.95 10.92 -4.38
N TRP A 123 2.30 10.57 -5.61
CA TRP A 123 3.44 11.12 -6.35
C TRP A 123 3.04 11.96 -7.55
N PHE A 124 1.95 11.62 -8.19
CA PHE A 124 1.46 12.25 -9.40
C PHE A 124 0.10 12.90 -9.18
N PRO A 125 -0.23 13.96 -9.94
CA PRO A 125 -1.53 14.62 -9.92
C PRO A 125 -2.59 13.79 -10.68
N VAL A 126 -2.80 12.55 -10.26
CA VAL A 126 -3.76 11.61 -10.83
C VAL A 126 -4.83 11.22 -9.81
N PRO A 127 -6.05 10.90 -10.25
CA PRO A 127 -7.19 10.64 -9.35
C PRO A 127 -7.05 9.35 -8.57
N ASP A 128 -6.45 8.33 -9.17
CA ASP A 128 -6.32 6.98 -8.65
C ASP A 128 -4.92 6.41 -8.96
N GLY A 129 -4.73 5.15 -8.75
CA GLY A 129 -3.53 4.44 -9.13
C GLY A 129 -2.85 3.76 -7.95
N GLY A 130 -2.75 2.45 -8.08
CA GLY A 130 -1.93 1.56 -7.29
C GLY A 130 -1.16 0.63 -8.21
N VAL A 131 0.07 0.30 -7.85
CA VAL A 131 0.92 -0.61 -8.60
C VAL A 131 1.42 -1.72 -7.70
N ILE A 132 1.40 -2.94 -8.22
CA ILE A 132 2.13 -4.08 -7.66
C ILE A 132 3.26 -4.41 -8.62
N TYR A 133 4.44 -4.61 -8.11
CA TYR A 133 5.60 -5.05 -8.88
C TYR A 133 6.41 -6.10 -8.11
N SER A 134 7.15 -6.91 -8.83
CA SER A 134 7.91 -8.02 -8.29
C SER A 134 8.94 -8.46 -9.34
N ASP A 135 10.08 -8.94 -8.90
CA ASP A 135 11.05 -9.61 -9.75
C ASP A 135 10.57 -11.03 -10.11
N ASN A 136 9.60 -11.56 -9.37
CA ASN A 136 8.94 -12.82 -9.62
C ASN A 136 7.72 -12.65 -10.54
N SER A 137 7.30 -13.75 -11.18
CA SER A 137 6.08 -13.72 -11.99
C SER A 137 4.84 -13.40 -11.14
N LEU A 138 4.09 -12.38 -11.54
CA LEU A 138 2.78 -12.07 -10.96
C LEU A 138 1.67 -13.05 -11.40
N SER A 139 1.97 -14.02 -12.26
CA SER A 139 1.00 -15.00 -12.79
C SER A 139 0.39 -15.92 -11.72
N THR A 140 0.99 -15.97 -10.54
CA THR A 140 0.44 -16.71 -9.38
C THR A 140 -0.78 -16.03 -8.76
N ILE A 141 -1.02 -14.76 -9.07
CA ILE A 141 -2.14 -13.99 -8.55
C ILE A 141 -3.30 -14.10 -9.55
N ASP A 142 -4.35 -14.85 -9.17
CA ASP A 142 -5.55 -14.93 -9.99
C ASP A 142 -6.46 -13.72 -9.75
N LEU A 143 -6.50 -12.83 -10.73
CA LEU A 143 -7.31 -11.60 -10.69
C LEU A 143 -8.75 -11.81 -11.19
N ARG A 144 -9.08 -12.97 -11.75
CA ARG A 144 -10.39 -13.22 -12.37
C ARG A 144 -11.52 -13.13 -11.34
N GLY A 145 -12.49 -12.29 -11.65
CA GLY A 145 -13.65 -12.06 -10.78
C GLY A 145 -13.38 -11.24 -9.51
N LEU A 146 -12.09 -10.89 -9.24
CA LEU A 146 -11.72 -10.03 -8.11
C LEU A 146 -11.68 -8.55 -8.50
N VAL A 147 -11.32 -8.24 -9.75
CA VAL A 147 -11.11 -6.89 -10.22
C VAL A 147 -12.22 -6.49 -11.17
N LYS A 148 -12.76 -5.30 -10.95
CA LYS A 148 -13.82 -4.68 -11.76
C LYS A 148 -13.24 -3.58 -12.66
N ASP A 149 -13.94 -3.26 -13.74
CA ASP A 149 -13.62 -2.15 -14.63
C ASP A 149 -13.68 -0.80 -13.90
N SER A 150 -12.78 0.11 -14.27
CA SER A 150 -12.54 1.42 -13.63
C SER A 150 -13.67 2.44 -13.74
N LYS A 151 -14.76 2.15 -14.48
CA LYS A 151 -15.85 3.08 -14.82
C LYS A 151 -16.49 3.83 -13.66
N GLN A 152 -16.27 3.40 -12.43
CA GLN A 152 -16.87 4.05 -11.26
C GLN A 152 -16.07 5.26 -10.75
N CYS A 153 -14.78 5.38 -11.04
CA CYS A 153 -13.98 6.54 -10.63
C CYS A 153 -14.31 7.83 -11.41
N ASP A 154 -14.99 7.72 -12.56
CA ASP A 154 -15.29 8.86 -13.43
C ASP A 154 -16.08 9.99 -12.74
N LYS A 155 -16.88 9.65 -11.73
CA LYS A 155 -17.67 10.65 -10.98
C LYS A 155 -16.83 11.48 -10.00
N LEU A 156 -15.75 10.92 -9.48
CA LEU A 156 -14.86 11.59 -8.52
C LEU A 156 -13.76 12.39 -9.23
N TYR A 157 -13.48 12.07 -10.46
CA TYR A 157 -12.43 12.62 -11.26
C TYR A 157 -12.44 14.17 -11.34
N PRO A 158 -13.55 14.85 -11.69
CA PRO A 158 -13.59 16.31 -11.75
C PRO A 158 -13.32 16.96 -10.39
N GLN A 159 -13.71 16.31 -9.29
CA GLN A 159 -13.53 16.83 -7.94
C GLN A 159 -12.06 16.75 -7.52
N ILE A 160 -11.38 15.65 -7.86
CA ILE A 160 -9.96 15.46 -7.59
C ILE A 160 -9.13 16.45 -8.39
N LEU A 161 -9.39 16.60 -9.68
CA LEU A 161 -8.73 17.60 -10.52
C LEU A 161 -8.92 19.02 -9.97
N LYS A 162 -10.15 19.36 -9.56
CA LYS A 162 -10.42 20.66 -8.93
C LYS A 162 -9.60 20.85 -7.66
N ALA A 163 -9.50 19.83 -6.80
CA ALA A 163 -8.70 19.90 -5.58
C ALA A 163 -7.21 20.10 -5.91
N MET A 164 -6.70 19.44 -6.94
CA MET A 164 -5.31 19.57 -7.39
C MET A 164 -5.01 20.95 -7.97
N VAL A 165 -5.88 21.46 -8.84
CA VAL A 165 -5.74 22.80 -9.40
C VAL A 165 -5.76 23.85 -8.29
N VAL A 166 -6.66 23.71 -7.32
CA VAL A 166 -6.75 24.65 -6.19
C VAL A 166 -5.51 24.61 -5.29
N LYS A 167 -4.89 23.41 -5.13
CA LYS A 167 -3.63 23.28 -4.38
C LYS A 167 -2.49 24.10 -4.98
N ASP A 168 -2.43 24.17 -6.30
CA ASP A 168 -1.35 24.87 -7.01
C ASP A 168 -1.64 26.38 -7.17
N MET A 169 -2.84 26.83 -6.79
CA MET A 169 -3.20 28.26 -6.77
C MET A 169 -2.69 28.90 -5.47
N LEU A 170 -1.53 29.57 -5.56
CA LEU A 170 -0.78 30.17 -4.44
C LEU A 170 -1.58 31.18 -3.59
N ASP A 171 -2.67 31.73 -4.09
CA ASP A 171 -3.51 32.71 -3.41
C ASP A 171 -4.69 32.13 -2.62
N TYR A 172 -4.80 30.79 -2.56
CA TYR A 172 -5.91 30.14 -1.86
C TYR A 172 -5.54 29.85 -0.41
N PRO A 173 -6.41 30.19 0.58
CA PRO A 173 -6.14 29.89 1.99
C PRO A 173 -5.90 28.39 2.23
N VAL A 174 -4.79 28.05 2.88
CA VAL A 174 -4.39 26.66 3.15
C VAL A 174 -5.50 25.86 3.84
N SER A 175 -6.27 26.50 4.76
CA SER A 175 -7.40 25.84 5.43
C SER A 175 -8.48 25.38 4.46
N LYS A 176 -8.82 26.16 3.44
CA LYS A 176 -9.83 25.79 2.45
C LYS A 176 -9.33 24.69 1.50
N ILE A 177 -8.05 24.66 1.23
CA ILE A 177 -7.43 23.56 0.47
C ILE A 177 -7.49 22.28 1.29
N ALA A 178 -7.16 22.34 2.57
CA ALA A 178 -7.22 21.19 3.47
C ALA A 178 -8.66 20.62 3.58
N ASP A 179 -9.67 21.49 3.73
CA ASP A 179 -11.07 21.10 3.78
C ASP A 179 -11.53 20.40 2.48
N LEU A 180 -11.11 20.93 1.32
CA LEU A 180 -11.44 20.35 0.02
C LEU A 180 -10.79 18.97 -0.16
N PHE A 181 -9.52 18.83 0.25
CA PHE A 181 -8.83 17.54 0.25
C PHE A 181 -9.49 16.54 1.19
N ALA A 182 -9.87 16.95 2.40
CA ALA A 182 -10.56 16.10 3.37
C ALA A 182 -11.87 15.55 2.80
N GLN A 183 -12.67 16.39 2.15
CA GLN A 183 -13.94 15.99 1.53
C GLN A 183 -13.72 14.98 0.37
N VAL A 184 -12.70 15.20 -0.46
CA VAL A 184 -12.37 14.28 -1.56
C VAL A 184 -11.84 12.96 -1.04
N GLU A 185 -10.96 13.00 -0.02
CA GLU A 185 -10.44 11.79 0.62
C GLU A 185 -11.55 10.98 1.30
N GLU A 186 -12.51 11.63 1.96
CA GLU A 186 -13.66 10.96 2.56
C GLU A 186 -14.51 10.25 1.50
N GLN A 187 -14.77 10.90 0.37
CA GLN A 187 -15.51 10.27 -0.74
C GLN A 187 -14.75 9.09 -1.34
N LEU A 188 -13.43 9.21 -1.52
CA LEU A 188 -12.58 8.11 -2.00
C LEU A 188 -12.53 6.95 -1.01
N ASN A 189 -12.50 7.26 0.29
CA ASN A 189 -12.51 6.26 1.34
C ASN A 189 -13.84 5.49 1.34
N ASN A 190 -14.97 6.17 1.28
CA ASN A 190 -16.28 5.55 1.19
C ASN A 190 -16.41 4.63 -0.05
N TYR A 191 -15.74 4.99 -1.15
CA TYR A 191 -15.70 4.18 -2.36
C TYR A 191 -14.89 2.89 -2.17
N ALA A 192 -13.75 3.00 -1.50
CA ALA A 192 -12.85 1.87 -1.28
C ALA A 192 -13.31 0.93 -0.15
N ASP A 193 -14.17 1.41 0.76
CA ASP A 193 -14.67 0.64 1.91
C ASP A 193 -15.70 -0.43 1.53
N ASN A 194 -16.22 -0.40 0.30
CA ASN A 194 -17.12 -1.43 -0.22
C ASN A 194 -16.44 -2.78 -0.53
N GLY A 195 -15.16 -2.92 -0.22
CA GLY A 195 -14.42 -4.16 -0.44
C GLY A 195 -14.04 -4.45 -1.90
N GLU A 196 -14.54 -3.65 -2.84
CA GLU A 196 -14.32 -3.84 -4.26
C GLU A 196 -12.92 -3.42 -4.70
N ILE A 197 -12.40 -4.08 -5.73
CA ILE A 197 -11.11 -3.81 -6.35
C ILE A 197 -11.35 -3.42 -7.80
N PHE A 198 -10.78 -2.30 -8.25
CA PHE A 198 -10.95 -1.80 -9.60
C PHE A 198 -9.61 -1.71 -10.33
N LEU A 199 -9.66 -1.79 -11.65
CA LEU A 199 -8.54 -1.38 -12.49
C LEU A 199 -8.33 0.13 -12.37
N MET A 200 -7.08 0.56 -12.55
CA MET A 200 -6.72 1.97 -12.64
C MET A 200 -7.46 2.61 -13.82
N ASN A 201 -7.90 3.85 -13.63
CA ASN A 201 -8.65 4.60 -14.65
C ASN A 201 -7.80 4.80 -15.92
N ASP A 202 -8.42 4.75 -17.08
CA ASP A 202 -7.76 4.90 -18.38
C ASP A 202 -7.01 6.23 -18.51
N PHE A 203 -7.51 7.30 -17.90
CA PHE A 203 -6.81 8.58 -17.89
C PHE A 203 -5.49 8.51 -17.09
N THR A 204 -5.48 7.86 -15.95
CA THR A 204 -4.25 7.66 -15.17
C THR A 204 -3.26 6.78 -15.93
N ASN A 205 -3.74 5.81 -16.71
CA ASN A 205 -2.91 4.97 -17.57
C ASN A 205 -2.28 5.75 -18.75
N PHE A 206 -2.82 6.92 -19.09
CA PHE A 206 -2.37 7.69 -20.25
C PHE A 206 -1.27 8.70 -19.90
N ILE A 207 -1.08 9.05 -18.62
CA ILE A 207 -0.06 9.96 -18.12
C ILE A 207 1.21 9.17 -17.74
#